data_1f9a5000be6e0413e4b4d70dcbae1e31
#
_entry.id   1f9a5000be6e0413e4b4d70dcbae1e31
#
_cell.length_a   1.000
_cell.length_b   1.000
_cell.length_c   1.000
_cell.angle_alpha   90.00
_cell.angle_beta   90.00
_cell.angle_gamma   90.00
#
_symmetry.space_group_name_H-M   'P 1'
#
loop_
_entity.id
_entity.type
_entity.pdbx_description
1 polymer ?
#
loop_
_entity_poly.entity_id
_entity_poly.type
_entity_poly.pdbx_seq_one_letter_code
_entity_poly.pdbx_strand_id
1 'polypeptide(L)'
;MYKIMKAEKLADKIFLMDVHAPRVASHCEPGQFVIVKMDEKGERIPLTICDYDREAGTITIVVQEVGASTTKMGTLKEGDYFRDFTGPLGCASEFVHEDLETLKNKKMLFVAGGVGAAPVYPQVKWLKEHGDRKSVV
;
A
#
# COMPACT_ATOMS: atom_id res chain seq x y z
N MET A 1 12.40 -7.85 -12.39
CA MET A 1 11.97 -8.34 -11.07
C MET A 1 11.96 -7.22 -10.04
N TYR A 2 11.23 -7.39 -8.97
CA TYR A 2 10.98 -6.32 -8.01
C TYR A 2 11.53 -6.73 -6.65
N LYS A 3 12.61 -6.09 -6.23
CA LYS A 3 13.34 -6.45 -5.01
C LYS A 3 12.60 -6.02 -3.75
N ILE A 4 12.54 -6.91 -2.77
CA ILE A 4 12.03 -6.60 -1.44
C ILE A 4 13.15 -5.90 -0.67
N MET A 5 12.94 -4.62 -0.36
CA MET A 5 13.92 -3.78 0.32
C MET A 5 13.81 -3.89 1.84
N LYS A 6 12.65 -4.26 2.34
CA LYS A 6 12.38 -4.44 3.76
C LYS A 6 11.26 -5.45 3.93
N ALA A 7 11.38 -6.31 4.92
CA ALA A 7 10.34 -7.24 5.32
C ALA A 7 10.28 -7.29 6.84
N GLU A 8 9.12 -7.00 7.42
CA GLU A 8 8.93 -6.88 8.86
C GLU A 8 7.62 -7.53 9.26
N LYS A 9 7.67 -8.33 10.33
CA LYS A 9 6.46 -8.89 10.93
C LYS A 9 5.87 -7.85 11.89
N LEU A 10 4.64 -7.43 11.64
CA LEU A 10 3.95 -6.44 12.49
C LEU A 10 3.17 -7.08 13.63
N ALA A 11 2.57 -8.22 13.36
CA ALA A 11 1.75 -8.97 14.31
C ALA A 11 1.71 -10.42 13.87
N ASP A 12 0.99 -11.28 14.62
CA ASP A 12 0.80 -12.65 14.20
C ASP A 12 0.06 -12.68 12.84
N LYS A 13 0.66 -13.36 11.87
CA LYS A 13 0.14 -13.48 10.49
C LYS A 13 -0.04 -12.16 9.74
N ILE A 14 0.57 -11.09 10.19
CA ILE A 14 0.55 -9.79 9.49
C ILE A 14 1.98 -9.30 9.32
N PHE A 15 2.34 -8.99 8.08
CA PHE A 15 3.68 -8.49 7.76
C PHE A 15 3.63 -7.29 6.81
N LEU A 16 4.71 -6.52 6.85
CA LEU A 16 4.92 -5.34 6.00
C LEU A 16 6.13 -5.59 5.10
N MET A 17 6.01 -5.17 3.85
CA MET A 17 7.13 -5.20 2.91
C MET A 17 7.23 -3.87 2.16
N ASP A 18 8.47 -3.39 2.01
CA ASP A 18 8.80 -2.33 1.07
C ASP A 18 9.40 -2.97 -0.16
N VAL A 19 8.82 -2.68 -1.31
CA VAL A 19 9.20 -3.27 -2.60
C VAL A 19 9.72 -2.19 -3.53
N HIS A 20 10.87 -2.42 -4.13
CA HIS A 20 11.44 -1.49 -5.10
C HIS A 20 10.69 -1.57 -6.42
N ALA A 21 9.87 -0.57 -6.67
CA ALA A 21 9.05 -0.43 -7.87
C ALA A 21 8.93 1.06 -8.22
N PRO A 22 10.01 1.67 -8.77
CA PRO A 22 10.07 3.12 -8.97
C PRO A 22 8.97 3.68 -9.87
N ARG A 23 8.63 2.94 -10.90
CA ARG A 23 7.57 3.35 -11.84
C ARG A 23 6.21 3.41 -11.15
N VAL A 24 5.89 2.42 -10.34
CA VAL A 24 4.65 2.40 -9.56
C VAL A 24 4.66 3.54 -8.54
N ALA A 25 5.76 3.70 -7.81
CA ALA A 25 5.91 4.74 -6.79
C ALA A 25 5.76 6.15 -7.38
N SER A 26 6.23 6.39 -8.60
CA SER A 26 6.13 7.70 -9.23
C SER A 26 4.72 8.08 -9.70
N HIS A 27 3.85 7.09 -9.92
CA HIS A 27 2.51 7.30 -10.48
C HIS A 27 1.37 7.00 -9.52
N CYS A 28 1.62 6.31 -8.40
CA CYS A 28 0.56 5.90 -7.50
C CYS A 28 -0.04 7.07 -6.70
N GLU A 29 -1.31 6.88 -6.35
CA GLU A 29 -2.08 7.80 -5.51
C GLU A 29 -2.81 7.01 -4.43
N PRO A 30 -3.17 7.64 -3.29
CA PRO A 30 -3.94 6.97 -2.25
C PRO A 30 -5.24 6.35 -2.79
N GLY A 31 -5.55 5.14 -2.34
CA GLY A 31 -6.73 4.41 -2.76
C GLY A 31 -6.47 3.39 -3.86
N GLN A 32 -5.31 3.42 -4.48
CA GLN A 32 -4.93 2.48 -5.53
C GLN A 32 -4.32 1.20 -4.96
N PHE A 33 -4.21 0.18 -5.80
CA PHE A 33 -3.66 -1.12 -5.44
C PHE A 33 -2.65 -1.61 -6.48
N VAL A 34 -1.96 -2.68 -6.14
CA VAL A 34 -1.05 -3.39 -7.04
C VAL A 34 -1.46 -4.85 -7.11
N ILE A 35 -1.06 -5.53 -8.18
CA ILE A 35 -1.19 -6.98 -8.29
C ILE A 35 0.21 -7.56 -8.29
N VAL A 36 0.48 -8.44 -7.32
CA VAL A 36 1.78 -9.08 -7.17
C VAL A 36 1.73 -10.54 -7.59
N LYS A 37 2.85 -11.03 -8.10
CA LYS A 37 3.06 -12.43 -8.44
C LYS A 37 4.44 -12.82 -7.94
N MET A 38 4.51 -13.84 -7.09
CA MET A 38 5.78 -14.22 -6.44
C MET A 38 6.73 -14.91 -7.42
N ASP A 39 6.22 -15.82 -8.22
CA ASP A 39 7.00 -16.61 -9.16
C ASP A 39 6.17 -16.94 -10.41
N GLU A 40 6.76 -17.69 -11.34
CA GLU A 40 6.12 -18.02 -12.62
C GLU A 40 4.79 -18.77 -12.46
N LYS A 41 4.71 -19.62 -11.46
CA LYS A 41 3.53 -20.46 -11.18
C LYS A 41 2.61 -19.88 -10.12
N GLY A 42 3.01 -18.77 -9.50
CA GLY A 42 2.24 -18.14 -8.45
C GLY A 42 0.95 -17.49 -8.95
N GLU A 43 -0.01 -17.38 -8.07
CA GLU A 43 -1.24 -16.64 -8.39
C GLU A 43 -0.98 -15.13 -8.33
N ARG A 44 -1.88 -14.39 -8.97
CA ARG A 44 -1.87 -12.93 -8.93
C ARG A 44 -2.70 -12.47 -7.75
N ILE A 45 -2.07 -11.70 -6.85
CA ILE A 45 -2.69 -11.27 -5.59
C ILE A 45 -2.83 -9.75 -5.61
N PRO A 46 -4.06 -9.20 -5.52
CA PRO A 46 -4.26 -7.77 -5.41
C PRO A 46 -3.99 -7.32 -3.96
N LEU A 47 -3.19 -6.26 -3.82
CA LEU A 47 -2.83 -5.70 -2.53
C LEU A 47 -2.93 -4.18 -2.58
N THR A 48 -3.60 -3.60 -1.60
CA THR A 48 -3.71 -2.15 -1.49
C THR A 48 -2.36 -1.52 -1.16
N ILE A 49 -2.04 -0.40 -1.79
CA ILE A 49 -0.84 0.38 -1.48
C ILE A 49 -1.03 1.02 -0.12
N CYS A 50 -0.19 0.64 0.86
CA CYS A 50 -0.21 1.19 2.21
C CYS A 50 0.57 2.51 2.31
N ASP A 51 1.69 2.59 1.62
CA ASP A 51 2.53 3.78 1.58
C ASP A 51 3.43 3.73 0.34
N TYR A 52 4.05 4.85 0.04
CA TYR A 52 4.99 4.94 -1.07
C TYR A 52 6.04 6.01 -0.79
N ASP A 53 7.23 5.83 -1.34
CA ASP A 53 8.32 6.79 -1.31
C ASP A 53 8.79 7.02 -2.75
N ARG A 54 8.48 8.19 -3.30
CA ARG A 54 8.78 8.50 -4.69
C ARG A 54 10.28 8.65 -4.94
N GLU A 55 11.02 9.14 -3.94
CA GLU A 55 12.47 9.32 -4.04
C GLU A 55 13.20 7.97 -3.99
N ALA A 56 12.85 7.14 -3.03
CA ALA A 56 13.43 5.80 -2.90
C ALA A 56 12.91 4.84 -3.95
N GLY A 57 11.77 5.15 -4.57
CA GLY A 57 11.13 4.27 -5.56
C GLY A 57 10.53 3.03 -4.94
N THR A 58 9.99 3.13 -3.74
CA THR A 58 9.44 1.99 -3.00
C THR A 58 7.93 2.11 -2.80
N ILE A 59 7.29 0.94 -2.77
CA ILE A 59 5.88 0.77 -2.40
C ILE A 59 5.83 -0.10 -1.16
N THR A 60 5.05 0.33 -0.18
CA THR A 60 4.81 -0.43 1.04
C THR A 60 3.48 -1.17 0.94
N ILE A 61 3.54 -2.47 1.18
CA ILE A 61 2.35 -3.32 1.27
C ILE A 61 2.29 -3.96 2.65
N VAL A 62 1.07 -4.13 3.17
CA VAL A 62 0.81 -4.85 4.41
C VAL A 62 -0.11 -6.02 4.08
N VAL A 63 0.30 -7.21 4.45
CA VAL A 63 -0.38 -8.44 4.05
C VAL A 63 -0.73 -9.27 5.27
N GLN A 64 -1.96 -9.78 5.28
CA GLN A 64 -2.40 -10.78 6.26
C GLN A 64 -2.30 -12.17 5.63
N GLU A 65 -1.71 -13.11 6.35
CA GLU A 65 -1.62 -14.50 5.92
C GLU A 65 -2.98 -15.17 6.12
N VAL A 66 -3.73 -15.31 5.04
CA VAL A 66 -5.09 -15.88 5.06
C VAL A 66 -5.25 -17.13 4.21
N GLY A 67 -4.21 -17.53 3.49
CA GLY A 67 -4.24 -18.71 2.61
C GLY A 67 -2.84 -19.15 2.25
N ALA A 68 -2.72 -20.16 1.40
CA ALA A 68 -1.43 -20.73 1.01
C ALA A 68 -0.48 -19.71 0.38
N SER A 69 -0.99 -18.88 -0.53
CA SER A 69 -0.16 -17.91 -1.25
C SER A 69 0.33 -16.78 -0.34
N THR A 70 -0.54 -16.23 0.50
CA THR A 70 -0.13 -15.17 1.44
C THR A 70 0.79 -15.70 2.54
N THR A 71 0.60 -16.95 2.97
CA THR A 71 1.51 -17.61 3.91
C THR A 71 2.90 -17.81 3.28
N LYS A 72 2.94 -18.25 2.03
CA LYS A 72 4.20 -18.37 1.28
C LYS A 72 4.88 -17.00 1.12
N MET A 73 4.11 -15.97 0.83
CA MET A 73 4.61 -14.59 0.72
C MET A 73 5.27 -14.14 2.03
N GLY A 74 4.72 -14.53 3.18
CA GLY A 74 5.28 -14.22 4.49
C GLY A 74 6.65 -14.88 4.77
N THR A 75 7.06 -15.85 3.97
CA THR A 75 8.40 -16.46 4.06
C THR A 75 9.47 -15.68 3.30
N LEU A 76 9.07 -14.76 2.45
CA LEU A 76 10.00 -13.91 1.71
C LEU A 76 10.67 -12.90 2.63
N LYS A 77 11.94 -12.61 2.34
CA LYS A 77 12.78 -11.75 3.18
C LYS A 77 13.35 -10.59 2.37
N GLU A 78 13.92 -9.64 3.07
CA GLU A 78 14.73 -8.60 2.44
C GLU A 78 15.78 -9.21 1.52
N GLY A 79 15.84 -8.71 0.30
CA GLY A 79 16.71 -9.24 -0.74
C GLY A 79 16.05 -10.22 -1.70
N ASP A 80 14.91 -10.80 -1.33
CA ASP A 80 14.10 -11.61 -2.24
C ASP A 80 13.39 -10.74 -3.27
N TYR A 81 12.77 -11.35 -4.27
CA TYR A 81 12.15 -10.66 -5.39
C TYR A 81 10.72 -11.13 -5.62
N PHE A 82 9.85 -10.22 -6.01
CA PHE A 82 8.61 -10.57 -6.69
C PHE A 82 8.87 -10.65 -8.20
N ARG A 83 8.25 -11.59 -8.87
CA ARG A 83 8.33 -11.68 -10.32
C ARG A 83 7.61 -10.53 -10.99
N ASP A 84 6.35 -10.32 -10.63
CA ASP A 84 5.53 -9.25 -11.17
C ASP A 84 4.98 -8.37 -10.04
N PHE A 85 4.96 -7.08 -10.32
CA PHE A 85 4.44 -6.06 -9.41
C PHE A 85 3.76 -5.01 -10.29
N THR A 86 2.50 -5.27 -10.61
CA THR A 86 1.76 -4.49 -11.60
C THR A 86 0.94 -3.40 -10.93
N GLY A 87 1.12 -2.17 -11.38
CA GLY A 87 0.36 -1.04 -10.88
C GLY A 87 0.95 0.31 -11.30
N PRO A 88 0.39 1.40 -10.77
CA PRO A 88 -0.78 1.45 -9.90
C PRO A 88 -2.06 1.09 -10.64
N LEU A 89 -3.00 0.45 -9.94
CA LEU A 89 -4.28 0.03 -10.48
C LEU A 89 -5.43 0.64 -9.67
N GLY A 90 -6.60 0.69 -10.28
CA GLY A 90 -7.78 1.27 -9.66
C GLY A 90 -7.77 2.80 -9.72
N CYS A 91 -8.78 3.40 -9.11
CA CYS A 91 -8.93 4.85 -9.06
C CYS A 91 -8.36 5.41 -7.76
N ALA A 92 -7.71 6.56 -7.85
CA ALA A 92 -7.34 7.32 -6.66
C ALA A 92 -8.59 7.68 -5.86
N SER A 93 -8.43 7.86 -4.55
CA SER A 93 -9.51 8.37 -3.71
C SER A 93 -10.02 9.70 -4.25
N GLU A 94 -11.31 9.91 -4.25
CA GLU A 94 -11.95 11.09 -4.86
C GLU A 94 -11.36 12.42 -4.41
N PHE A 95 -11.04 12.53 -3.13
CA PHE A 95 -10.51 13.77 -2.56
C PHE A 95 -9.17 14.20 -3.15
N VAL A 96 -8.41 13.30 -3.78
CA VAL A 96 -7.12 13.62 -4.40
C VAL A 96 -7.30 14.64 -5.54
N HIS A 97 -8.46 14.63 -6.18
CA HIS A 97 -8.80 15.52 -7.28
C HIS A 97 -9.72 16.68 -6.88
N GLU A 98 -10.08 16.78 -5.60
CA GLU A 98 -10.90 17.89 -5.11
C GLU A 98 -10.06 19.12 -4.78
N ASP A 99 -10.73 20.29 -4.79
CA ASP A 99 -10.14 21.54 -4.31
C ASP A 99 -9.79 21.44 -2.82
N LEU A 100 -8.58 21.82 -2.45
CA LEU A 100 -8.11 21.76 -1.06
C LEU A 100 -8.94 22.62 -0.11
N GLU A 101 -9.41 23.78 -0.56
CA GLU A 101 -10.28 24.64 0.27
C GLU A 101 -11.60 23.93 0.58
N THR A 102 -12.19 23.26 -0.41
CA THR A 102 -13.40 22.47 -0.22
C THR A 102 -13.14 21.31 0.76
N LEU A 103 -12.01 20.62 0.63
CA LEU A 103 -11.63 19.52 1.52
C LEU A 103 -11.46 19.98 2.97
N LYS A 104 -10.82 21.13 3.20
CA LYS A 104 -10.60 21.68 4.54
C LYS A 104 -11.90 21.97 5.28
N ASN A 105 -12.96 22.28 4.55
CA ASN A 105 -14.28 22.55 5.10
C ASN A 105 -15.12 21.30 5.34
N LYS A 106 -14.69 20.14 4.85
CA LYS A 106 -15.35 18.86 5.07
C LYS A 106 -14.87 18.20 6.36
N LYS A 107 -15.79 17.61 7.08
CA LYS A 107 -15.47 16.75 8.22
C LYS A 107 -15.43 15.30 7.71
N MET A 108 -14.28 14.66 7.82
CA MET A 108 -14.11 13.28 7.44
C MET A 108 -13.75 12.44 8.67
N LEU A 109 -14.37 11.27 8.77
CA LEU A 109 -14.05 10.29 9.79
C LEU A 109 -13.51 9.04 9.10
N PHE A 110 -12.30 8.64 9.47
CA PHE A 110 -11.72 7.39 9.00
C PHE A 110 -11.85 6.34 10.10
N VAL A 111 -12.45 5.21 9.75
CA VAL A 111 -12.61 4.08 10.66
C VAL A 111 -11.80 2.92 10.11
N ALA A 112 -10.87 2.42 10.91
CA ALA A 112 -10.00 1.32 10.52
C ALA A 112 -9.87 0.34 11.66
N GLY A 113 -9.97 -0.95 11.33
CA GLY A 113 -9.78 -2.03 12.30
C GLY A 113 -8.90 -3.12 11.72
N GLY A 114 -7.97 -3.64 12.52
CA GLY A 114 -7.07 -4.69 12.10
C GLY A 114 -6.22 -4.29 10.89
N VAL A 115 -6.12 -5.18 9.90
CA VAL A 115 -5.37 -4.93 8.67
C VAL A 115 -6.01 -3.84 7.80
N GLY A 116 -7.26 -3.48 8.04
CA GLY A 116 -7.95 -2.39 7.35
C GLY A 116 -7.31 -1.02 7.57
N ALA A 117 -6.43 -0.86 8.54
CA ALA A 117 -5.64 0.35 8.72
C ALA A 117 -4.68 0.61 7.55
N ALA A 118 -4.20 -0.44 6.88
CA ALA A 118 -3.26 -0.32 5.78
C ALA A 118 -3.80 0.52 4.60
N PRO A 119 -5.01 0.26 4.04
CA PRO A 119 -5.56 1.09 2.98
C PRO A 119 -5.96 2.50 3.43
N VAL A 120 -6.25 2.71 4.71
CA VAL A 120 -6.62 4.02 5.26
C VAL A 120 -5.40 4.92 5.45
N TYR A 121 -4.27 4.37 5.81
CA TYR A 121 -3.05 5.11 6.11
C TYR A 121 -2.61 6.09 5.00
N PRO A 122 -2.48 5.68 3.73
CA PRO A 122 -2.03 6.60 2.68
C PRO A 122 -3.01 7.74 2.43
N GLN A 123 -4.29 7.52 2.67
CA GLN A 123 -5.32 8.54 2.51
C GLN A 123 -5.21 9.62 3.59
N VAL A 124 -5.04 9.21 4.84
CA VAL A 124 -4.86 10.13 5.97
C VAL A 124 -3.54 10.89 5.83
N LYS A 125 -2.48 10.22 5.44
CA LYS A 125 -1.17 10.80 5.21
C LYS A 125 -1.23 11.89 4.12
N TRP A 126 -1.90 11.59 3.00
CA TRP A 126 -2.08 12.55 1.92
C TRP A 126 -2.81 13.81 2.38
N LEU A 127 -3.92 13.64 3.10
CA LEU A 127 -4.69 14.76 3.64
C LEU A 127 -3.84 15.61 4.60
N LYS A 128 -3.08 14.97 5.47
CA LYS A 128 -2.20 15.67 6.41
C LYS A 128 -1.11 16.47 5.69
N GLU A 129 -0.49 15.89 4.68
CA GLU A 129 0.56 16.55 3.89
C GLU A 129 0.03 17.75 3.10
N HIS A 130 -1.26 17.75 2.76
CA HIS A 130 -1.93 18.85 2.09
C HIS A 130 -2.63 19.83 3.04
N GLY A 131 -2.28 19.79 4.33
CA GLY A 131 -2.74 20.74 5.33
C GLY A 131 -4.11 20.44 5.94
N ASP A 132 -4.67 19.28 5.65
CA ASP A 132 -5.95 18.86 6.24
C ASP A 132 -5.71 18.04 7.51
N ARG A 133 -6.44 18.36 8.57
CA ARG A 133 -6.34 17.65 9.86
C ARG A 133 -7.62 16.89 10.13
N LYS A 134 -7.61 15.61 9.81
CA LYS A 134 -8.73 14.71 10.04
C LYS A 134 -8.45 13.75 11.19
N SER A 135 -9.51 13.30 11.83
CA SER A 135 -9.42 12.28 12.88
C SER A 135 -9.56 10.90 12.30
N VAL A 136 -8.79 9.94 12.84
CA VAL A 136 -8.85 8.52 12.46
C VAL A 136 -9.29 7.70 13.66
N VAL A 137 -10.21 6.81 13.41
CA VAL A 137 -10.70 5.88 14.44
C VAL A 137 -10.50 4.44 14.00
#